data_0089cdc146e2d6e6f7d4da0ac71a6f03
#
_entry.id   0089cdc146e2d6e6f7d4da0ac71a6f03
#
_cell.length_a   1.000
_cell.length_b   1.000
_cell.length_c   1.000
_cell.angle_alpha   90.00
_cell.angle_beta   90.00
_cell.angle_gamma   90.00
#
_symmetry.space_group_name_H-M   'P 1'
#
loop_
_entity.id
_entity.type
_entity.pdbx_description
1 polymer ?
#
loop_
_entity_poly.entity_id
_entity_poly.type
_entity_poly.pdbx_seq_one_letter_code
_entity_poly.pdbx_strand_id
1 'polypeptide(L)'
;MRVIIGGAGRVGIALAKALANEKYDLVVVDNDSRAVANAQSLDCLVINGNITSRETLLEAGINYASVFVAATPSDEANLIACSIAEHAHEANDGNDGLTSICRLRTTSYVDEYKQGHLLEWANVDHVVNPLHGAIQRLNAGLRSTDLEEVIPFEDEAFVIEFDIGESAHNIVGRPLREVKDDFVHGFPNIVGVKRDGQRSFIPTDESILEVGDRVAVSVIGLDSFNPALITFGHEISYFPESPRVVIVGATNIGTKMAEDWLEHGATVTVLERELHLANKLAGSKTGGNPNIDVIH
;
A
#
# COMPACT_ATOMS: atom_id res chain seq x y z
N MET A 1 -6.10 -1.21 -24.54
CA MET A 1 -5.56 -2.17 -23.56
C MET A 1 -6.75 -2.76 -22.79
N ARG A 2 -6.89 -4.09 -22.75
CA ARG A 2 -7.92 -4.77 -21.95
C ARG A 2 -7.37 -5.14 -20.58
N VAL A 3 -8.14 -4.83 -19.52
CA VAL A 3 -7.85 -5.17 -18.14
C VAL A 3 -8.99 -6.00 -17.58
N ILE A 4 -8.68 -7.17 -17.04
CA ILE A 4 -9.66 -8.07 -16.42
C ILE A 4 -9.44 -8.04 -14.90
N ILE A 5 -10.49 -7.77 -14.15
CA ILE A 5 -10.49 -7.73 -12.69
C ILE A 5 -11.31 -8.89 -12.14
N GLY A 6 -10.65 -9.84 -11.51
CA GLY A 6 -11.26 -10.97 -10.80
C GLY A 6 -11.63 -10.59 -9.37
N GLY A 7 -12.93 -10.44 -9.12
CA GLY A 7 -13.52 -10.02 -7.85
C GLY A 7 -14.17 -8.65 -7.93
N ALA A 8 -15.50 -8.58 -7.74
CA ALA A 8 -16.29 -7.35 -7.67
C ALA A 8 -16.55 -6.89 -6.22
N GLY A 9 -15.67 -7.25 -5.29
CA GLY A 9 -15.65 -6.76 -3.92
C GLY A 9 -15.16 -5.31 -3.83
N ARG A 10 -14.97 -4.80 -2.61
CA ARG A 10 -14.54 -3.40 -2.37
C ARG A 10 -13.28 -3.01 -3.15
N VAL A 11 -12.28 -3.88 -3.21
CA VAL A 11 -11.02 -3.62 -3.92
C VAL A 11 -11.23 -3.60 -5.42
N GLY A 12 -11.88 -4.63 -6.00
CA GLY A 12 -12.11 -4.70 -7.44
C GLY A 12 -12.98 -3.56 -7.96
N ILE A 13 -14.04 -3.19 -7.24
CA ILE A 13 -14.88 -2.03 -7.59
C ILE A 13 -14.11 -0.71 -7.50
N ALA A 14 -13.28 -0.53 -6.46
CA ALA A 14 -12.46 0.68 -6.34
C ALA A 14 -11.46 0.79 -7.50
N LEU A 15 -10.81 -0.33 -7.84
CA LEU A 15 -9.89 -0.41 -8.97
C LEU A 15 -10.62 -0.13 -10.31
N ALA A 16 -11.77 -0.77 -10.53
CA ALA A 16 -12.55 -0.55 -11.74
C ALA A 16 -12.95 0.93 -11.89
N LYS A 17 -13.38 1.59 -10.81
CA LYS A 17 -13.69 3.03 -10.81
C LYS A 17 -12.47 3.89 -11.13
N ALA A 18 -11.32 3.58 -10.58
CA ALA A 18 -10.09 4.33 -10.84
C ALA A 18 -9.68 4.20 -12.32
N LEU A 19 -9.77 3.00 -12.89
CA LEU A 19 -9.39 2.72 -14.27
C LEU A 19 -10.42 3.16 -15.31
N ALA A 20 -11.70 3.29 -14.94
CA ALA A 20 -12.75 3.73 -15.86
C ALA A 20 -12.47 5.11 -16.48
N ASN A 21 -11.79 6.00 -15.75
CA ASN A 21 -11.42 7.33 -16.26
C ASN A 21 -10.25 7.30 -17.26
N GLU A 22 -9.50 6.20 -17.31
CA GLU A 22 -8.30 6.06 -18.15
C GLU A 22 -8.58 5.43 -19.53
N LYS A 23 -9.86 5.20 -19.87
CA LYS A 23 -10.31 4.64 -21.16
C LYS A 23 -9.77 3.23 -21.46
N TYR A 24 -9.55 2.42 -20.45
CA TYR A 24 -9.27 1.01 -20.61
C TYR A 24 -10.54 0.21 -20.95
N ASP A 25 -10.38 -0.88 -21.70
CA ASP A 25 -11.43 -1.87 -21.91
C ASP A 25 -11.48 -2.78 -20.66
N LEU A 26 -12.42 -2.48 -19.77
CA LEU A 26 -12.51 -3.12 -18.45
C LEU A 26 -13.52 -4.26 -18.44
N VAL A 27 -13.11 -5.37 -17.87
CA VAL A 27 -13.97 -6.52 -17.57
C VAL A 27 -13.87 -6.86 -16.09
N VAL A 28 -15.00 -6.98 -15.42
CA VAL A 28 -15.07 -7.41 -14.01
C VAL A 28 -15.76 -8.75 -13.93
N VAL A 29 -15.14 -9.71 -13.22
CA VAL A 29 -15.67 -11.08 -13.06
C VAL A 29 -15.88 -11.37 -11.58
N ASP A 30 -17.08 -11.82 -11.20
CA ASP A 30 -17.37 -12.30 -9.83
C ASP A 30 -18.45 -13.39 -9.86
N ASN A 31 -18.39 -14.31 -8.93
CA ASN A 31 -19.36 -15.39 -8.80
C ASN A 31 -20.54 -15.05 -7.85
N ASP A 32 -20.43 -13.94 -7.10
CA ASP A 32 -21.55 -13.44 -6.29
C ASP A 32 -22.44 -12.51 -7.11
N SER A 33 -23.68 -12.96 -7.36
CA SER A 33 -24.66 -12.19 -8.13
C SER A 33 -24.98 -10.80 -7.55
N ARG A 34 -24.79 -10.58 -6.24
CA ARG A 34 -24.99 -9.26 -5.61
C ARG A 34 -23.82 -8.34 -5.94
N ALA A 35 -22.59 -8.87 -5.89
CA ALA A 35 -21.41 -8.12 -6.27
C ALA A 35 -21.44 -7.75 -7.76
N VAL A 36 -21.86 -8.68 -8.63
CA VAL A 36 -22.10 -8.46 -10.05
C VAL A 36 -23.13 -7.36 -10.28
N ALA A 37 -24.29 -7.39 -9.62
CA ALA A 37 -25.32 -6.37 -9.74
C ALA A 37 -24.81 -4.97 -9.34
N ASN A 38 -24.01 -4.88 -8.29
CA ASN A 38 -23.39 -3.62 -7.86
C ASN A 38 -22.38 -3.09 -8.90
N ALA A 39 -21.64 -3.98 -9.55
CA ALA A 39 -20.65 -3.62 -10.57
C ALA A 39 -21.30 -3.14 -11.89
N GLN A 40 -22.52 -3.55 -12.19
CA GLN A 40 -23.26 -3.15 -13.41
C GLN A 40 -23.48 -1.63 -13.55
N SER A 41 -23.34 -0.88 -12.45
CA SER A 41 -23.40 0.59 -12.49
C SER A 41 -22.13 1.25 -13.03
N LEU A 42 -21.07 0.49 -13.24
CA LEU A 42 -19.79 0.96 -13.78
C LEU A 42 -19.81 0.86 -15.32
N ASP A 43 -19.05 1.71 -15.96
CA ASP A 43 -18.83 1.66 -17.41
C ASP A 43 -17.79 0.57 -17.76
N CYS A 44 -18.20 -0.70 -17.60
CA CYS A 44 -17.38 -1.88 -17.88
C CYS A 44 -18.24 -3.11 -18.17
N LEU A 45 -17.65 -4.12 -18.82
CA LEU A 45 -18.29 -5.43 -18.96
C LEU A 45 -18.25 -6.17 -17.62
N VAL A 46 -19.39 -6.70 -17.18
CA VAL A 46 -19.48 -7.47 -15.93
C VAL A 46 -19.95 -8.88 -16.23
N ILE A 47 -19.18 -9.89 -15.80
CA ILE A 47 -19.45 -11.30 -16.02
C ILE A 47 -19.73 -11.98 -14.66
N ASN A 48 -20.84 -12.71 -14.59
CA ASN A 48 -21.12 -13.57 -13.45
C ASN A 48 -20.48 -14.94 -13.68
N GLY A 49 -19.35 -15.19 -13.03
CA GLY A 49 -18.61 -16.42 -13.19
C GLY A 49 -17.47 -16.60 -12.19
N ASN A 50 -16.90 -17.77 -12.17
CA ASN A 50 -15.78 -18.11 -11.30
C ASN A 50 -14.45 -17.77 -11.97
N ILE A 51 -13.62 -16.95 -11.35
CA ILE A 51 -12.29 -16.57 -11.87
C ILE A 51 -11.31 -17.78 -11.97
N THR A 52 -11.58 -18.86 -11.27
CA THR A 52 -10.81 -20.11 -11.37
C THR A 52 -11.33 -21.04 -12.48
N SER A 53 -12.26 -20.57 -13.31
CA SER A 53 -12.73 -21.29 -14.49
C SER A 53 -12.08 -20.73 -15.76
N ARG A 54 -11.38 -21.60 -16.49
CA ARG A 54 -10.81 -21.25 -17.80
C ARG A 54 -11.87 -20.74 -18.79
N GLU A 55 -13.07 -21.35 -18.78
CA GLU A 55 -14.18 -20.95 -19.65
C GLU A 55 -14.63 -19.51 -19.34
N THR A 56 -14.79 -19.17 -18.05
CA THR A 56 -15.14 -17.82 -17.61
C THR A 56 -14.06 -16.80 -18.02
N LEU A 57 -12.79 -17.14 -17.88
CA LEU A 57 -11.71 -16.25 -18.27
C LEU A 57 -11.63 -16.04 -19.79
N LEU A 58 -11.91 -17.08 -20.58
CA LEU A 58 -12.02 -16.95 -22.03
C LEU A 58 -13.23 -16.11 -22.45
N GLU A 59 -14.38 -16.23 -21.77
CA GLU A 59 -15.54 -15.35 -21.96
C GLU A 59 -15.20 -13.90 -21.63
N ALA A 60 -14.39 -13.67 -20.59
CA ALA A 60 -13.88 -12.35 -20.25
C ALA A 60 -12.85 -11.81 -21.27
N GLY A 61 -12.40 -12.63 -22.20
CA GLY A 61 -11.44 -12.27 -23.22
C GLY A 61 -10.01 -12.23 -22.74
N ILE A 62 -9.62 -13.16 -21.86
CA ILE A 62 -8.26 -13.26 -21.31
C ILE A 62 -7.18 -13.38 -22.40
N ASN A 63 -7.51 -14.03 -23.52
CA ASN A 63 -6.63 -14.17 -24.68
C ASN A 63 -6.25 -12.86 -25.37
N TYR A 64 -6.96 -11.77 -25.07
CA TYR A 64 -6.68 -10.41 -25.58
C TYR A 64 -6.36 -9.41 -24.46
N ALA A 65 -6.27 -9.90 -23.22
CA ALA A 65 -5.99 -9.04 -22.08
C ALA A 65 -4.50 -8.72 -21.98
N SER A 66 -4.18 -7.50 -21.60
CA SER A 66 -2.80 -7.11 -21.26
C SER A 66 -2.53 -7.23 -19.76
N VAL A 67 -3.60 -7.13 -18.94
CA VAL A 67 -3.49 -7.20 -17.48
C VAL A 67 -4.62 -8.04 -16.91
N PHE A 68 -4.29 -8.93 -16.00
CA PHE A 68 -5.23 -9.67 -15.16
C PHE A 68 -4.98 -9.36 -13.69
N VAL A 69 -6.00 -8.92 -12.97
CA VAL A 69 -5.92 -8.62 -11.53
C VAL A 69 -6.81 -9.56 -10.75
N ALA A 70 -6.23 -10.46 -9.97
CA ALA A 70 -6.95 -11.33 -9.05
C ALA A 70 -7.09 -10.67 -7.68
N ALA A 71 -8.30 -10.20 -7.33
CA ALA A 71 -8.57 -9.38 -6.15
C ALA A 71 -9.71 -9.90 -5.26
N THR A 72 -9.99 -11.22 -5.29
CA THR A 72 -11.00 -11.84 -4.44
C THR A 72 -10.56 -11.90 -2.97
N PRO A 73 -11.46 -12.28 -2.04
CA PRO A 73 -11.11 -12.52 -0.65
C PRO A 73 -10.26 -13.78 -0.40
N SER A 74 -10.13 -14.72 -1.34
CA SER A 74 -9.34 -15.96 -1.19
C SER A 74 -8.00 -15.84 -1.90
N ASP A 75 -6.91 -15.97 -1.15
CA ASP A 75 -5.55 -15.96 -1.69
C ASP A 75 -5.33 -17.14 -2.64
N GLU A 76 -5.84 -18.34 -2.28
CA GLU A 76 -5.73 -19.54 -3.10
C GLU A 76 -6.47 -19.39 -4.43
N ALA A 77 -7.69 -18.83 -4.40
CA ALA A 77 -8.44 -18.56 -5.62
C ALA A 77 -7.72 -17.55 -6.51
N ASN A 78 -7.10 -16.54 -5.92
CA ASN A 78 -6.34 -15.54 -6.66
C ASN A 78 -5.09 -16.15 -7.33
N LEU A 79 -4.33 -16.99 -6.62
CA LEU A 79 -3.17 -17.70 -7.17
C LEU A 79 -3.56 -18.64 -8.31
N ILE A 80 -4.59 -19.48 -8.10
CA ILE A 80 -5.10 -20.40 -9.12
C ILE A 80 -5.60 -19.62 -10.34
N ALA A 81 -6.29 -18.51 -10.14
CA ALA A 81 -6.80 -17.70 -11.23
C ALA A 81 -5.68 -17.08 -12.08
N CYS A 82 -4.59 -16.59 -11.47
CA CYS A 82 -3.42 -16.09 -12.19
C CYS A 82 -2.79 -17.21 -13.05
N SER A 83 -2.59 -18.40 -12.48
CA SER A 83 -2.05 -19.55 -13.21
C SER A 83 -2.93 -19.94 -14.40
N ILE A 84 -4.25 -20.01 -14.23
CA ILE A 84 -5.18 -20.35 -15.31
C ILE A 84 -5.22 -19.24 -16.36
N ALA A 85 -5.16 -17.97 -15.94
CA ALA A 85 -5.18 -16.81 -16.83
C ALA A 85 -3.98 -16.84 -17.79
N GLU A 86 -2.77 -17.05 -17.28
CA GLU A 86 -1.56 -17.17 -18.09
C GLU A 86 -1.64 -18.30 -19.10
N HIS A 87 -1.97 -19.52 -18.65
CA HIS A 87 -2.11 -20.67 -19.53
C HIS A 87 -3.25 -20.53 -20.56
N ALA A 88 -4.29 -19.75 -20.25
CA ALA A 88 -5.36 -19.50 -21.21
C ALA A 88 -4.95 -18.42 -22.23
N HIS A 89 -4.13 -17.48 -21.84
CA HIS A 89 -3.57 -16.44 -22.69
C HIS A 89 -2.55 -17.03 -23.68
N GLU A 90 -1.55 -17.75 -23.22
CA GLU A 90 -0.51 -18.38 -24.05
C GLU A 90 -1.06 -19.33 -25.11
N ALA A 91 -2.11 -20.10 -24.77
CA ALA A 91 -2.69 -21.08 -25.67
C ALA A 91 -3.38 -20.48 -26.92
N ASN A 92 -3.49 -19.16 -27.00
CA ASN A 92 -4.18 -18.47 -28.09
C ASN A 92 -3.29 -17.47 -28.87
N ASP A 93 -1.99 -17.76 -28.99
CA ASP A 93 -1.03 -16.89 -29.70
C ASP A 93 -1.02 -15.44 -29.20
N GLY A 94 -1.24 -15.20 -27.90
CA GLY A 94 -1.09 -13.91 -27.26
C GLY A 94 0.35 -13.40 -27.41
N ASN A 95 0.57 -12.54 -28.40
CA ASN A 95 1.89 -12.06 -28.78
C ASN A 95 2.47 -11.02 -27.78
N ASP A 96 1.61 -10.42 -26.97
CA ASP A 96 1.98 -9.45 -25.95
C ASP A 96 1.69 -10.10 -24.60
N GLY A 97 2.72 -10.42 -23.81
CA GLY A 97 2.58 -11.15 -22.54
C GLY A 97 1.50 -10.57 -21.62
N LEU A 98 0.83 -11.42 -20.86
CA LEU A 98 -0.13 -11.05 -19.84
C LEU A 98 0.62 -10.60 -18.60
N THR A 99 0.28 -9.43 -18.03
CA THR A 99 0.75 -9.05 -16.69
C THR A 99 -0.27 -9.50 -15.66
N SER A 100 0.12 -10.39 -14.78
CA SER A 100 -0.72 -10.89 -13.69
C SER A 100 -0.44 -10.23 -12.36
N ILE A 101 -1.48 -9.68 -11.73
CA ILE A 101 -1.41 -9.00 -10.43
C ILE A 101 -2.25 -9.78 -9.44
N CYS A 102 -1.64 -10.29 -8.39
CA CYS A 102 -2.29 -11.14 -7.39
C CYS A 102 -2.39 -10.41 -6.04
N ARG A 103 -3.60 -10.27 -5.52
CA ARG A 103 -3.81 -9.80 -4.15
C ARG A 103 -3.64 -10.96 -3.18
N LEU A 104 -2.66 -10.82 -2.27
CA LEU A 104 -2.39 -11.78 -1.21
C LEU A 104 -2.40 -11.11 0.17
N ARG A 105 -2.97 -11.78 1.16
CA ARG A 105 -3.04 -11.32 2.55
C ARG A 105 -2.24 -12.18 3.51
N THR A 106 -2.00 -13.41 3.12
CA THR A 106 -1.29 -14.42 3.90
C THR A 106 0.22 -14.21 3.75
N THR A 107 0.91 -13.97 4.86
CA THR A 107 2.34 -13.66 4.87
C THR A 107 3.18 -14.75 4.21
N SER A 108 2.87 -16.03 4.45
CA SER A 108 3.63 -17.13 3.84
C SER A 108 3.61 -17.10 2.31
N TYR A 109 2.50 -16.70 1.68
CA TYR A 109 2.45 -16.55 0.22
C TYR A 109 3.24 -15.34 -0.26
N VAL A 110 3.27 -14.27 0.52
CA VAL A 110 4.11 -13.10 0.21
C VAL A 110 5.60 -13.45 0.30
N ASP A 111 5.99 -14.27 1.28
CA ASP A 111 7.37 -14.76 1.42
C ASP A 111 7.75 -15.67 0.25
N GLU A 112 6.87 -16.55 -0.21
CA GLU A 112 7.05 -17.37 -1.42
C GLU A 112 7.23 -16.49 -2.68
N TYR A 113 6.49 -15.38 -2.78
CA TYR A 113 6.69 -14.43 -3.87
C TYR A 113 8.06 -13.74 -3.83
N LYS A 114 8.50 -13.27 -2.65
CA LYS A 114 9.81 -12.62 -2.46
C LYS A 114 10.97 -13.58 -2.80
N GLN A 115 10.76 -14.91 -2.68
CA GLN A 115 11.71 -15.94 -3.08
C GLN A 115 11.63 -16.31 -4.58
N GLY A 116 10.70 -15.73 -5.33
CA GLY A 116 10.50 -16.01 -6.75
C GLY A 116 9.64 -17.22 -7.06
N HIS A 117 9.25 -18.02 -6.06
CA HIS A 117 8.52 -19.28 -6.25
C HIS A 117 7.15 -19.09 -6.89
N LEU A 118 6.42 -18.00 -6.56
CA LEU A 118 5.09 -17.76 -7.13
C LEU A 118 5.13 -17.46 -8.63
N LEU A 119 6.21 -16.90 -9.14
CA LEU A 119 6.38 -16.75 -10.58
C LEU A 119 6.50 -18.09 -11.28
N GLU A 120 7.21 -19.05 -10.66
CA GLU A 120 7.48 -20.36 -11.27
C GLU A 120 6.23 -21.23 -11.45
N TRP A 121 5.31 -21.26 -10.47
CA TRP A 121 4.17 -22.18 -10.53
C TRP A 121 2.79 -21.51 -10.64
N ALA A 122 2.65 -20.26 -10.21
CA ALA A 122 1.39 -19.51 -10.26
C ALA A 122 1.38 -18.43 -11.33
N ASN A 123 2.52 -18.19 -12.00
CA ASN A 123 2.69 -17.14 -13.01
C ASN A 123 2.21 -15.76 -12.49
N VAL A 124 2.62 -15.40 -11.28
CA VAL A 124 2.29 -14.12 -10.65
C VAL A 124 3.44 -13.15 -10.84
N ASP A 125 3.25 -12.13 -11.66
CA ASP A 125 4.27 -11.11 -11.89
C ASP A 125 4.35 -10.12 -10.72
N HIS A 126 3.19 -9.71 -10.17
CA HIS A 126 3.12 -8.75 -9.08
C HIS A 126 2.18 -9.21 -7.97
N VAL A 127 2.67 -9.09 -6.74
CA VAL A 127 1.86 -9.31 -5.54
C VAL A 127 1.52 -7.98 -4.88
N VAL A 128 0.24 -7.80 -4.55
CA VAL A 128 -0.22 -6.68 -3.73
C VAL A 128 -0.70 -7.22 -2.38
N ASN A 129 0.01 -6.85 -1.32
CA ASN A 129 -0.43 -7.09 0.05
C ASN A 129 -0.99 -5.79 0.65
N PRO A 130 -2.32 -5.60 0.66
CA PRO A 130 -2.91 -4.36 1.17
C PRO A 130 -2.69 -4.18 2.66
N LEU A 131 -2.43 -5.26 3.38
CA LEU A 131 -2.20 -5.24 4.82
C LEU A 131 -0.82 -4.66 5.14
N HIS A 132 0.21 -5.06 4.40
CA HIS A 132 1.59 -4.60 4.60
C HIS A 132 1.69 -3.08 4.40
N GLY A 133 1.22 -2.56 3.27
CA GLY A 133 1.24 -1.12 3.01
C GLY A 133 0.43 -0.30 4.02
N ALA A 134 -0.70 -0.83 4.50
CA ALA A 134 -1.49 -0.14 5.53
C ALA A 134 -0.75 -0.07 6.88
N ILE A 135 -0.06 -1.14 7.27
CA ILE A 135 0.73 -1.19 8.52
C ILE A 135 1.94 -0.27 8.44
N GLN A 136 2.68 -0.30 7.33
CA GLN A 136 3.80 0.62 7.11
C GLN A 136 3.35 2.09 7.22
N ARG A 137 2.23 2.45 6.59
CA ARG A 137 1.65 3.78 6.69
C ARG A 137 1.31 4.18 8.13
N LEU A 138 0.64 3.28 8.86
CA LEU A 138 0.26 3.53 10.25
C LEU A 138 1.50 3.69 11.14
N ASN A 139 2.46 2.79 11.03
CA ASN A 139 3.67 2.83 11.85
C ASN A 139 4.55 4.05 11.53
N ALA A 140 4.67 4.39 10.26
CA ALA A 140 5.41 5.57 9.85
C ALA A 140 4.73 6.87 10.30
N GLY A 141 3.39 6.96 10.18
CA GLY A 141 2.61 8.11 10.64
C GLY A 141 2.63 8.30 12.17
N LEU A 142 2.84 7.23 12.94
CA LEU A 142 2.99 7.33 14.40
C LEU A 142 4.33 7.92 14.85
N ARG A 143 5.30 8.04 13.95
CA ARG A 143 6.64 8.55 14.29
C ARG A 143 6.69 10.05 14.50
N SER A 144 5.78 10.80 13.88
CA SER A 144 5.65 12.25 14.13
C SER A 144 4.21 12.69 13.95
N THR A 145 3.76 13.56 14.84
CA THR A 145 2.44 14.21 14.75
C THR A 145 2.38 15.27 13.65
N ASP A 146 3.54 15.68 13.12
CA ASP A 146 3.65 16.72 12.11
C ASP A 146 3.53 16.17 10.68
N LEU A 147 3.50 14.84 10.53
CA LEU A 147 3.29 14.17 9.26
C LEU A 147 1.81 14.16 8.89
N GLU A 148 1.48 14.75 7.75
CA GLU A 148 0.13 14.75 7.19
C GLU A 148 -0.16 13.45 6.45
N GLU A 149 0.80 12.99 5.64
CA GLU A 149 0.71 11.74 4.93
C GLU A 149 2.06 11.04 4.80
N VAL A 150 2.03 9.72 4.77
CA VAL A 150 3.20 8.87 4.49
C VAL A 150 2.82 7.86 3.43
N ILE A 151 3.54 7.86 2.33
CA ILE A 151 3.35 6.93 1.21
C ILE A 151 4.57 6.03 1.13
N PRO A 152 4.47 4.76 1.54
CA PRO A 152 5.57 3.82 1.41
C PRO A 152 5.75 3.38 -0.05
N PHE A 153 7.01 3.22 -0.46
CA PHE A 153 7.43 2.56 -1.68
C PHE A 153 8.25 1.34 -1.28
N GLU A 154 7.63 0.18 -1.27
CA GLU A 154 8.20 -1.04 -0.73
C GLU A 154 8.62 -0.90 0.75
N ASP A 155 9.76 -1.50 1.14
CA ASP A 155 10.11 -1.62 2.56
C ASP A 155 10.95 -0.45 3.10
N GLU A 156 11.64 0.32 2.25
CA GLU A 156 12.64 1.29 2.72
C GLU A 156 12.47 2.71 2.20
N ALA A 157 11.74 2.92 1.11
CA ALA A 157 11.55 4.24 0.53
C ALA A 157 10.19 4.82 0.88
N PHE A 158 10.12 6.12 1.14
CA PHE A 158 8.88 6.82 1.49
C PHE A 158 8.80 8.18 0.81
N VAL A 159 7.58 8.61 0.53
CA VAL A 159 7.25 10.02 0.37
C VAL A 159 6.48 10.45 1.60
N ILE A 160 6.99 11.48 2.30
CA ILE A 160 6.36 12.05 3.47
C ILE A 160 5.83 13.44 3.14
N GLU A 161 4.62 13.74 3.59
CA GLU A 161 4.00 15.06 3.42
C GLU A 161 3.85 15.76 4.77
N PHE A 162 4.22 17.02 4.79
CA PHE A 162 4.10 17.91 5.97
C PHE A 162 4.10 19.38 5.53
N ASP A 163 3.62 20.24 6.39
CA ASP A 163 3.64 21.70 6.14
C ASP A 163 4.98 22.29 6.60
N ILE A 164 5.48 23.31 5.90
CA ILE A 164 6.70 24.03 6.32
C ILE A 164 6.43 24.82 7.59
N GLY A 165 7.17 24.51 8.64
CA GLY A 165 7.03 25.14 9.95
C GLY A 165 7.57 26.59 10.03
N GLU A 166 7.10 27.34 11.02
CA GLU A 166 7.52 28.73 11.26
C GLU A 166 9.03 28.89 11.53
N SER A 167 9.68 27.84 12.06
CA SER A 167 11.11 27.83 12.37
C SER A 167 12.02 27.58 11.17
N ALA A 168 11.47 27.41 9.97
CA ALA A 168 12.21 27.12 8.75
C ALA A 168 12.92 28.33 8.13
N HIS A 169 13.42 29.25 8.95
CA HIS A 169 14.00 30.53 8.49
C HIS A 169 15.16 30.39 7.49
N ASN A 170 15.88 29.27 7.52
CA ASN A 170 17.04 29.04 6.64
C ASN A 170 16.64 28.64 5.22
N ILE A 171 15.39 28.23 4.99
CA ILE A 171 14.93 27.70 3.70
C ILE A 171 13.82 28.52 3.06
N VAL A 172 13.02 29.25 3.83
CA VAL A 172 11.91 30.06 3.30
C VAL A 172 12.39 31.39 2.74
N GLY A 173 11.70 31.90 1.72
CA GLY A 173 11.97 33.22 1.14
C GLY A 173 13.22 33.30 0.27
N ARG A 174 13.90 32.19 0.00
CA ARG A 174 15.11 32.10 -0.82
C ARG A 174 14.93 31.11 -1.97
N PRO A 175 15.55 31.31 -3.15
CA PRO A 175 15.56 30.32 -4.20
C PRO A 175 16.20 29.00 -3.74
N LEU A 176 15.60 27.87 -4.12
CA LEU A 176 16.08 26.53 -3.71
C LEU A 176 17.53 26.26 -4.08
N ARG A 177 18.05 26.82 -5.18
CA ARG A 177 19.48 26.69 -5.54
C ARG A 177 20.38 27.20 -4.42
N GLU A 178 20.06 28.36 -3.82
CA GLU A 178 20.85 28.96 -2.76
C GLU A 178 20.73 28.19 -1.44
N VAL A 179 19.52 27.67 -1.18
CA VAL A 179 19.26 26.83 -0.01
C VAL A 179 20.05 25.52 -0.11
N LYS A 180 20.05 24.86 -1.26
CA LYS A 180 20.79 23.60 -1.48
C LYS A 180 22.30 23.73 -1.23
N ASP A 181 22.87 24.87 -1.58
CA ASP A 181 24.31 25.15 -1.39
C ASP A 181 24.71 25.22 0.09
N ASP A 182 23.78 25.53 0.99
CA ASP A 182 24.01 25.59 2.44
C ASP A 182 24.04 24.19 3.11
N PHE A 183 23.58 23.14 2.41
CA PHE A 183 23.45 21.79 2.97
C PHE A 183 24.60 20.87 2.52
N VAL A 184 25.62 20.74 3.36
CA VAL A 184 26.82 19.92 3.09
C VAL A 184 26.50 18.43 2.80
N HIS A 185 25.47 17.90 3.41
CA HIS A 185 25.04 16.50 3.26
C HIS A 185 23.89 16.30 2.27
N GLY A 186 23.57 17.33 1.49
CA GLY A 186 22.47 17.37 0.55
C GLY A 186 21.15 17.83 1.18
N PHE A 187 20.40 18.59 0.42
CA PHE A 187 19.05 19.05 0.78
C PHE A 187 18.03 17.94 0.49
N PRO A 188 17.01 17.72 1.33
CA PRO A 188 15.97 16.74 1.10
C PRO A 188 15.32 16.93 -0.28
N ASN A 189 15.07 15.84 -0.99
CA ASN A 189 14.50 15.90 -2.32
C ASN A 189 12.98 16.15 -2.27
N ILE A 190 12.57 17.36 -2.63
CA ILE A 190 11.15 17.75 -2.68
C ILE A 190 10.58 17.28 -4.03
N VAL A 191 9.59 16.40 -3.99
CA VAL A 191 8.92 15.85 -5.18
C VAL A 191 7.63 16.61 -5.54
N GLY A 192 7.12 17.42 -4.62
CA GLY A 192 5.94 18.25 -4.85
C GLY A 192 5.76 19.33 -3.79
N VAL A 193 5.12 20.41 -4.18
CA VAL A 193 4.72 21.52 -3.30
C VAL A 193 3.26 21.88 -3.57
N LYS A 194 2.50 22.07 -2.51
CA LYS A 194 1.13 22.58 -2.55
C LYS A 194 1.03 23.83 -1.70
N ARG A 195 0.63 24.92 -2.30
CA ARG A 195 0.37 26.20 -1.64
C ARG A 195 -1.12 26.51 -1.71
N ASP A 196 -1.66 27.06 -0.62
CA ASP A 196 -3.07 27.40 -0.56
C ASP A 196 -3.50 28.31 -1.71
N GLY A 197 -4.62 27.98 -2.33
CA GLY A 197 -5.17 28.71 -3.49
C GLY A 197 -4.45 28.48 -4.81
N GLN A 198 -3.41 27.65 -4.87
CA GLN A 198 -2.65 27.35 -6.08
C GLN A 198 -2.75 25.85 -6.46
N ARG A 199 -2.42 25.53 -7.71
CA ARG A 199 -2.22 24.13 -8.13
C ARG A 199 -0.89 23.62 -7.59
N SER A 200 -0.86 22.34 -7.20
CA SER A 200 0.40 21.68 -6.83
C SER A 200 1.41 21.75 -7.99
N PHE A 201 2.67 21.91 -7.66
CA PHE A 201 3.75 22.01 -8.64
C PHE A 201 5.00 21.25 -8.19
N ILE A 202 5.84 20.88 -9.14
CA ILE A 202 7.18 20.33 -8.88
C ILE A 202 8.13 21.53 -8.76
N PRO A 203 8.85 21.68 -7.63
CA PRO A 203 9.72 22.82 -7.45
C PRO A 203 10.97 22.72 -8.35
N THR A 204 11.43 23.87 -8.79
CA THR A 204 12.68 24.04 -9.52
C THR A 204 13.72 24.77 -8.65
N ASP A 205 14.93 24.87 -9.11
CA ASP A 205 16.00 25.60 -8.38
C ASP A 205 15.66 27.09 -8.15
N GLU A 206 14.79 27.68 -8.96
CA GLU A 206 14.32 29.06 -8.80
C GLU A 206 13.09 29.17 -7.89
N SER A 207 12.51 28.07 -7.46
CA SER A 207 11.33 28.08 -6.59
C SER A 207 11.68 28.61 -5.21
N ILE A 208 10.76 29.39 -4.66
CA ILE A 208 10.85 29.96 -3.30
C ILE A 208 9.76 29.32 -2.46
N LEU A 209 10.16 28.71 -1.35
CA LEU A 209 9.24 28.11 -0.38
C LEU A 209 8.77 29.16 0.62
N GLU A 210 7.57 28.97 1.12
CA GLU A 210 6.93 29.83 2.13
C GLU A 210 6.49 29.01 3.34
N VAL A 211 6.39 29.64 4.50
CA VAL A 211 5.80 28.99 5.69
C VAL A 211 4.36 28.59 5.38
N GLY A 212 3.99 27.36 5.76
CA GLY A 212 2.67 26.79 5.49
C GLY A 212 2.51 26.19 4.10
N ASP A 213 3.54 26.22 3.24
CA ASP A 213 3.56 25.35 2.06
C ASP A 213 3.55 23.89 2.50
N ARG A 214 2.70 23.07 1.92
CA ARG A 214 2.75 21.61 2.09
C ARG A 214 3.75 21.01 1.10
N VAL A 215 4.75 20.31 1.61
CA VAL A 215 5.79 19.69 0.81
C VAL A 215 5.70 18.18 0.87
N ALA A 216 5.91 17.53 -0.27
CA ALA A 216 6.11 16.10 -0.39
C ALA A 216 7.61 15.83 -0.60
N VAL A 217 8.22 15.08 0.30
CA VAL A 217 9.69 14.83 0.34
C VAL A 217 9.95 13.34 0.25
N SER A 218 10.85 12.93 -0.66
CA SER A 218 11.29 11.53 -0.73
C SER A 218 12.43 11.27 0.26
N VAL A 219 12.31 10.17 1.01
CA VAL A 219 13.28 9.77 2.05
C VAL A 219 13.53 8.25 1.98
N ILE A 220 14.71 7.83 2.42
CA ILE A 220 15.09 6.42 2.53
C ILE A 220 15.27 6.07 4.00
N GLY A 221 14.59 5.03 4.45
CA GLY A 221 14.56 4.58 5.84
C GLY A 221 13.75 5.50 6.76
N LEU A 222 13.20 4.92 7.82
CA LEU A 222 12.41 5.66 8.82
C LEU A 222 13.25 6.68 9.61
N ASP A 223 14.57 6.44 9.73
CA ASP A 223 15.48 7.34 10.44
C ASP A 223 15.70 8.68 9.71
N SER A 224 15.37 8.74 8.42
CA SER A 224 15.45 9.96 7.62
C SER A 224 14.27 10.92 7.84
N PHE A 225 13.21 10.49 8.53
CA PHE A 225 12.03 11.33 8.78
C PHE A 225 12.35 12.53 9.64
N ASN A 226 12.99 12.32 10.79
CA ASN A 226 13.37 13.40 11.71
C ASN A 226 14.32 14.42 11.06
N PRO A 227 15.43 14.02 10.40
CA PRO A 227 16.28 14.96 9.66
C PRO A 227 15.51 15.77 8.63
N ALA A 228 14.59 15.17 7.88
CA ALA A 228 13.75 15.90 6.93
C ALA A 228 12.86 16.92 7.65
N LEU A 229 12.10 16.51 8.67
CA LEU A 229 11.23 17.40 9.43
C LEU A 229 11.97 18.57 10.06
N ILE A 230 13.15 18.33 10.66
CA ILE A 230 13.99 19.40 11.24
C ILE A 230 14.39 20.44 10.18
N THR A 231 14.80 19.97 9.01
CA THR A 231 15.18 20.84 7.89
C THR A 231 14.05 21.82 7.55
N PHE A 232 12.81 21.37 7.64
CA PHE A 232 11.63 22.18 7.32
C PHE A 232 10.98 22.86 8.55
N GLY A 233 11.71 22.97 9.66
CA GLY A 233 11.34 23.82 10.81
C GLY A 233 10.45 23.13 11.84
N HIS A 234 10.44 21.80 11.89
CA HIS A 234 9.75 21.02 12.91
C HIS A 234 10.67 20.68 14.08
N GLU A 235 10.10 20.52 15.26
CA GLU A 235 10.81 20.02 16.44
C GLU A 235 10.93 18.48 16.36
N ILE A 236 12.02 17.91 16.88
CA ILE A 236 12.20 16.47 16.94
C ILE A 236 11.24 15.87 17.97
N SER A 237 10.39 14.98 17.53
CA SER A 237 9.70 14.04 18.41
C SER A 237 10.59 12.81 18.58
N TYR A 238 11.28 12.72 19.73
CA TYR A 238 12.05 11.52 20.05
C TYR A 238 11.10 10.37 20.32
N PHE A 239 11.22 9.34 19.50
CA PHE A 239 10.52 8.10 19.76
C PHE A 239 11.23 7.37 20.94
N PRO A 240 10.51 6.90 21.96
CA PRO A 240 11.13 6.17 23.06
C PRO A 240 11.86 4.93 22.55
N GLU A 241 13.02 4.59 23.14
CA GLU A 241 13.76 3.35 22.84
C GLU A 241 12.91 2.09 23.09
N SER A 242 12.02 2.14 24.08
CA SER A 242 11.08 1.06 24.42
C SER A 242 9.67 1.62 24.52
N PRO A 243 8.99 1.82 23.40
CA PRO A 243 7.66 2.41 23.39
C PRO A 243 6.62 1.48 24.02
N ARG A 244 5.61 2.08 24.64
CA ARG A 244 4.44 1.38 25.15
C ARG A 244 3.28 1.60 24.18
N VAL A 245 2.83 0.53 23.55
CA VAL A 245 1.81 0.58 22.50
C VAL A 245 0.54 -0.12 22.96
N VAL A 246 -0.61 0.52 22.77
CA VAL A 246 -1.92 -0.08 22.99
C VAL A 246 -2.62 -0.22 21.64
N ILE A 247 -3.02 -1.45 21.32
CA ILE A 247 -3.73 -1.79 20.09
C ILE A 247 -5.15 -2.20 20.45
N VAL A 248 -6.15 -1.59 19.82
CA VAL A 248 -7.54 -1.97 20.01
C VAL A 248 -8.00 -2.83 18.83
N GLY A 249 -8.19 -4.12 19.10
CA GLY A 249 -8.63 -5.15 18.15
C GLY A 249 -7.51 -6.13 17.76
N ALA A 250 -7.73 -7.43 18.05
CA ALA A 250 -6.86 -8.53 17.62
C ALA A 250 -7.22 -9.01 16.20
N THR A 251 -7.54 -8.08 15.30
CA THR A 251 -7.73 -8.36 13.88
C THR A 251 -6.38 -8.69 13.21
N ASN A 252 -6.39 -9.10 11.94
CA ASN A 252 -5.13 -9.35 11.20
C ASN A 252 -4.23 -8.10 11.19
N ILE A 253 -4.81 -6.89 11.12
CA ILE A 253 -4.04 -5.63 11.22
C ILE A 253 -3.45 -5.48 12.62
N GLY A 254 -4.28 -5.58 13.65
CA GLY A 254 -3.83 -5.42 15.04
C GLY A 254 -2.77 -6.44 15.43
N THR A 255 -2.93 -7.71 15.02
CA THR A 255 -1.94 -8.76 15.26
C THR A 255 -0.61 -8.44 14.58
N LYS A 256 -0.65 -8.05 13.30
CA LYS A 256 0.59 -7.73 12.56
C LYS A 256 1.26 -6.47 13.07
N MET A 257 0.50 -5.45 13.48
CA MET A 257 1.05 -4.28 14.17
C MET A 257 1.71 -4.66 15.49
N ALA A 258 1.09 -5.57 16.27
CA ALA A 258 1.69 -6.04 17.50
C ALA A 258 3.04 -6.75 17.25
N GLU A 259 3.12 -7.61 16.22
CA GLU A 259 4.37 -8.24 15.80
C GLU A 259 5.45 -7.21 15.49
N ASP A 260 5.12 -6.26 14.62
CA ASP A 260 6.04 -5.22 14.15
C ASP A 260 6.58 -4.36 15.31
N TRP A 261 5.70 -3.95 16.23
CA TRP A 261 6.10 -3.19 17.41
C TRP A 261 6.95 -4.00 18.39
N LEU A 262 6.66 -5.29 18.57
CA LEU A 262 7.47 -6.17 19.39
C LEU A 262 8.88 -6.38 18.82
N GLU A 263 9.02 -6.49 17.50
CA GLU A 263 10.31 -6.56 16.79
C GLU A 263 11.14 -5.29 17.01
N HIS A 264 10.48 -4.14 17.20
CA HIS A 264 11.11 -2.85 17.52
C HIS A 264 11.27 -2.59 19.03
N GLY A 265 11.15 -3.62 19.87
CA GLY A 265 11.41 -3.53 21.31
C GLY A 265 10.30 -2.88 22.14
N ALA A 266 9.10 -2.75 21.59
CA ALA A 266 7.96 -2.19 22.31
C ALA A 266 7.40 -3.17 23.37
N THR A 267 6.71 -2.60 24.38
CA THR A 267 5.74 -3.34 25.19
C THR A 267 4.35 -3.09 24.62
N VAL A 268 3.66 -4.15 24.25
CA VAL A 268 2.37 -4.09 23.55
C VAL A 268 1.25 -4.57 24.45
N THR A 269 0.14 -3.83 24.49
CA THR A 269 -1.12 -4.29 25.10
C THR A 269 -2.19 -4.33 24.02
N VAL A 270 -2.78 -5.49 23.78
CA VAL A 270 -3.89 -5.66 22.83
C VAL A 270 -5.19 -5.81 23.59
N LEU A 271 -6.15 -4.91 23.30
CA LEU A 271 -7.50 -4.95 23.84
C LEU A 271 -8.44 -5.56 22.79
N GLU A 272 -9.08 -6.69 23.09
CA GLU A 272 -9.98 -7.35 22.13
C GLU A 272 -11.30 -7.72 22.80
N ARG A 273 -12.41 -7.28 22.20
CA ARG A 273 -13.76 -7.54 22.71
C ARG A 273 -14.23 -8.97 22.44
N GLU A 274 -13.78 -9.59 21.36
CA GLU A 274 -14.20 -10.94 20.98
C GLU A 274 -13.28 -11.99 21.59
N LEU A 275 -13.79 -12.75 22.56
CA LEU A 275 -13.01 -13.74 23.32
C LEU A 275 -12.25 -14.73 22.42
N HIS A 276 -12.85 -15.17 21.30
CA HIS A 276 -12.19 -16.12 20.41
C HIS A 276 -10.98 -15.50 19.69
N LEU A 277 -11.00 -14.20 19.35
CA LEU A 277 -9.86 -13.49 18.75
C LEU A 277 -8.77 -13.22 19.79
N ALA A 278 -9.15 -12.82 21.01
CA ALA A 278 -8.22 -12.67 22.13
C ALA A 278 -7.48 -13.98 22.42
N ASN A 279 -8.21 -15.10 22.54
CA ASN A 279 -7.62 -16.41 22.75
C ASN A 279 -6.74 -16.89 21.58
N LYS A 280 -7.15 -16.61 20.35
CA LYS A 280 -6.37 -16.92 19.15
C LYS A 280 -5.02 -16.19 19.16
N LEU A 281 -5.02 -14.89 19.48
CA LEU A 281 -3.79 -14.11 19.57
C LEU A 281 -2.92 -14.59 20.75
N ALA A 282 -3.49 -14.72 21.94
CA ALA A 282 -2.75 -15.19 23.12
C ALA A 282 -2.12 -16.58 22.94
N GLY A 283 -2.75 -17.48 22.19
CA GLY A 283 -2.22 -18.80 21.85
C GLY A 283 -1.28 -18.82 20.66
N SER A 284 -1.02 -17.71 20.01
CA SER A 284 -0.10 -17.61 18.87
C SER A 284 1.36 -17.41 19.30
N LYS A 285 2.29 -17.51 18.33
CA LYS A 285 3.71 -17.17 18.57
C LYS A 285 3.86 -15.72 19.06
N THR A 286 3.07 -14.80 18.52
CA THR A 286 3.06 -13.39 18.92
C THR A 286 2.61 -13.21 20.36
N GLY A 287 1.51 -13.85 20.75
CA GLY A 287 0.97 -13.81 22.11
C GLY A 287 1.86 -14.50 23.15
N GLY A 288 2.78 -15.36 22.74
CA GLY A 288 3.80 -15.98 23.59
C GLY A 288 5.02 -15.09 23.90
N ASN A 289 5.10 -13.89 23.31
CA ASN A 289 6.18 -12.94 23.58
C ASN A 289 6.00 -12.34 25.01
N PRO A 290 7.06 -12.24 25.83
CA PRO A 290 6.95 -11.70 27.19
C PRO A 290 6.58 -10.22 27.27
N ASN A 291 6.70 -9.49 26.16
CA ASN A 291 6.40 -8.06 26.10
C ASN A 291 4.99 -7.75 25.52
N ILE A 292 4.09 -8.74 25.45
CA ILE A 292 2.71 -8.53 25.03
C ILE A 292 1.72 -8.99 26.10
N ASP A 293 0.70 -8.16 26.33
CA ASP A 293 -0.48 -8.51 27.10
C ASP A 293 -1.71 -8.49 26.18
N VAL A 294 -2.52 -9.56 26.22
CA VAL A 294 -3.80 -9.64 25.52
C VAL A 294 -4.92 -9.61 26.53
N ILE A 295 -5.75 -8.57 26.45
CA ILE A 295 -6.85 -8.31 27.40
C ILE A 295 -8.17 -8.39 26.63
N HIS A 296 -9.09 -9.21 27.17
CA HIS A 296 -10.47 -9.36 26.70
C HIS A 296 -11.41 -8.40 27.42
#